data_2931da6bdaf6cd55b01ff0c02332e8c9
#
_entry.id   2931da6bdaf6cd55b01ff0c02332e8c9
#
_cell.length_a   1.000
_cell.length_b   1.000
_cell.length_c   1.000
_cell.angle_alpha   90.00
_cell.angle_beta   90.00
_cell.angle_gamma   90.00
#
_symmetry.space_group_name_H-M   'P 1'
#
loop_
_entity.id
_entity.type
_entity.pdbx_description
1 polymer ?
#
loop_
_entity_poly.entity_id
_entity_poly.type
_entity_poly.pdbx_seq_one_letter_code
_entity_poly.pdbx_strand_id
1 'polypeptide(L)'
;MPDATFTRPDLTTFTRLDGLGLEVTGQLLEPDRSVLACRVVEPDDWCRRCGCQGVPRDTVSRELAHEPFGWRPTTLVLTVRRYRCKECSHVWRQDTTAAAPPRAKISRAGLRWGLVGIVVGHLSMARVAEGLGVAWNTANDAVLAEGRRLLIEDPTRLDGVKVVGVDEHVWRHTRRGDKYVTVIIDLTPVRDGTGPSRLLDVVEGRSKKAFKDWLAERDQAWRDGIEVVAMDGFAGFKTATTEELPDAVTVMDPFHVIRLAGDALDECRRRVQQELHGHRGRKGDPLYTARRTLHTGADLLTDRQHERLDKLFAGDRHVQVECTWGIYQRMISAYRHPDRAAGRVEMSSVIDALADSVPEALVELRKLGRTLTRRACDVLAYLDRPRTSNGPTEAVNGRLEHLRGLALGFRNLTNYIARAHLEAGGFRPHLHPEL
;
A
#
# COMPACT_ATOMS: atom_id res chain seq x y z
N MET A 1 -12.79 7.12 -37.42
CA MET A 1 -13.46 7.94 -36.39
C MET A 1 -14.95 7.76 -36.60
N PRO A 2 -15.76 7.44 -35.57
CA PRO A 2 -17.20 7.52 -35.72
C PRO A 2 -17.57 8.96 -36.07
N ASP A 3 -18.45 9.14 -37.02
CA ASP A 3 -18.93 10.45 -37.45
C ASP A 3 -19.50 11.19 -36.22
N ALA A 4 -18.91 12.34 -35.89
CA ALA A 4 -19.40 13.17 -34.80
C ALA A 4 -20.76 13.74 -35.20
N THR A 5 -21.83 13.21 -34.65
CA THR A 5 -23.18 13.71 -34.87
C THR A 5 -23.44 14.84 -33.85
N PHE A 6 -23.43 16.07 -34.29
CA PHE A 6 -23.83 17.20 -33.46
C PHE A 6 -25.37 17.25 -33.41
N THR A 7 -25.93 16.87 -32.28
CA THR A 7 -27.35 17.03 -31.98
C THR A 7 -27.58 18.35 -31.19
N ARG A 8 -28.84 18.65 -30.88
CA ARG A 8 -29.16 19.80 -30.03
C ARG A 8 -28.49 19.64 -28.66
N PRO A 9 -27.96 20.71 -28.07
CA PRO A 9 -27.39 20.66 -26.72
C PRO A 9 -28.40 20.10 -25.73
N ASP A 10 -28.04 19.01 -25.07
CA ASP A 10 -28.84 18.37 -24.02
C ASP A 10 -27.94 18.18 -22.79
N LEU A 11 -28.20 18.96 -21.75
CA LEU A 11 -27.46 18.87 -20.49
C LEU A 11 -27.68 17.56 -19.77
N THR A 12 -28.85 16.91 -19.90
CA THR A 12 -29.16 15.66 -19.24
C THR A 12 -28.19 14.56 -19.70
N THR A 13 -28.10 14.36 -21.01
CA THR A 13 -27.19 13.38 -21.60
C THR A 13 -25.72 13.78 -21.46
N PHE A 14 -25.40 15.07 -21.65
CA PHE A 14 -24.03 15.57 -21.50
C PHE A 14 -23.47 15.34 -20.09
N THR A 15 -24.30 15.50 -19.07
CA THR A 15 -23.91 15.30 -17.67
C THR A 15 -24.18 13.87 -17.15
N ARG A 16 -24.64 12.97 -18.02
CA ARG A 16 -24.99 11.57 -17.70
C ARG A 16 -26.01 11.43 -16.58
N LEU A 17 -26.87 12.43 -16.39
CA LEU A 17 -27.92 12.43 -15.36
C LEU A 17 -29.10 11.50 -15.73
N ASP A 18 -29.29 11.20 -17.02
CA ASP A 18 -30.18 10.16 -17.52
C ASP A 18 -29.90 8.80 -16.89
N GLY A 19 -28.62 8.41 -16.73
CA GLY A 19 -28.21 7.19 -16.03
C GLY A 19 -28.56 7.18 -14.52
N LEU A 20 -28.88 8.34 -13.94
CA LEU A 20 -29.39 8.48 -12.56
C LEU A 20 -30.92 8.60 -12.50
N GLY A 21 -31.63 8.43 -13.64
CA GLY A 21 -33.08 8.61 -13.73
C GLY A 21 -33.54 10.07 -13.58
N LEU A 22 -32.67 11.02 -13.91
CA LEU A 22 -32.91 12.45 -13.77
C LEU A 22 -32.93 13.13 -15.14
N GLU A 23 -33.74 14.20 -15.25
CA GLU A 23 -33.76 15.13 -16.38
C GLU A 23 -33.46 16.53 -15.87
N VAL A 24 -32.56 17.24 -16.54
CA VAL A 24 -32.22 18.64 -16.22
C VAL A 24 -33.35 19.55 -16.73
N THR A 25 -33.91 20.32 -15.82
CA THR A 25 -34.99 21.29 -16.10
C THR A 25 -34.53 22.74 -16.03
N GLY A 26 -33.33 22.99 -15.50
CA GLY A 26 -32.76 24.33 -15.41
C GLY A 26 -31.32 24.30 -14.90
N GLN A 27 -30.64 25.42 -15.07
CA GLN A 27 -29.27 25.60 -14.60
C GLN A 27 -29.07 26.99 -14.01
N LEU A 28 -28.20 27.08 -13.01
CA LEU A 28 -27.75 28.35 -12.43
C LEU A 28 -26.24 28.25 -12.16
N LEU A 29 -25.52 29.29 -12.61
CA LEU A 29 -24.09 29.37 -12.38
C LEU A 29 -23.84 30.43 -11.28
N GLU A 30 -23.46 29.96 -10.10
CA GLU A 30 -23.06 30.82 -8.99
C GLU A 30 -21.53 31.03 -9.00
N PRO A 31 -21.02 32.05 -8.29
CA PRO A 31 -19.57 32.32 -8.30
C PRO A 31 -18.70 31.14 -7.87
N ASP A 32 -19.17 30.31 -6.93
CA ASP A 32 -18.45 29.23 -6.26
C ASP A 32 -18.95 27.82 -6.61
N ARG A 33 -20.13 27.70 -7.24
CA ARG A 33 -20.72 26.39 -7.60
C ARG A 33 -21.60 26.47 -8.85
N SER A 34 -21.85 25.31 -9.45
CA SER A 34 -22.86 25.11 -10.47
C SER A 34 -24.09 24.44 -9.84
N VAL A 35 -25.28 24.85 -10.24
CA VAL A 35 -26.53 24.27 -9.77
C VAL A 35 -27.33 23.75 -10.97
N LEU A 36 -27.74 22.48 -10.94
CA LEU A 36 -28.63 21.87 -11.92
C LEU A 36 -29.96 21.56 -11.24
N ALA A 37 -31.03 22.22 -11.69
CA ALA A 37 -32.39 21.84 -11.33
C ALA A 37 -32.78 20.60 -12.12
N CYS A 38 -33.24 19.57 -11.43
CA CYS A 38 -33.56 18.28 -12.03
C CYS A 38 -34.92 17.79 -11.56
N ARG A 39 -35.56 16.96 -12.42
CA ARG A 39 -36.73 16.17 -12.02
C ARG A 39 -36.43 14.70 -12.18
N VAL A 40 -37.09 13.86 -11.38
CA VAL A 40 -37.07 12.41 -11.56
C VAL A 40 -37.98 12.06 -12.74
N VAL A 41 -37.46 11.28 -13.69
CA VAL A 41 -38.16 10.94 -14.94
C VAL A 41 -39.30 9.97 -14.70
N GLU A 42 -38.97 8.84 -14.06
CA GLU A 42 -39.95 7.75 -13.86
C GLU A 42 -41.01 8.12 -12.82
N PRO A 43 -42.28 8.00 -13.13
CA PRO A 43 -43.34 8.14 -12.14
C PRO A 43 -43.29 7.00 -11.12
N ASP A 44 -43.63 7.27 -9.87
CA ASP A 44 -43.70 6.30 -8.76
C ASP A 44 -45.13 6.41 -8.14
N ASP A 45 -46.15 6.21 -8.97
CA ASP A 45 -47.54 6.50 -8.64
C ASP A 45 -48.30 5.29 -8.04
N TRP A 46 -47.65 4.14 -7.86
CA TRP A 46 -48.26 2.95 -7.25
C TRP A 46 -48.02 2.91 -5.74
N CYS A 47 -49.12 2.81 -5.01
CA CYS A 47 -49.10 2.78 -3.53
C CYS A 47 -48.42 1.50 -3.03
N ARG A 48 -47.32 1.65 -2.31
CA ARG A 48 -46.57 0.54 -1.70
C ARG A 48 -47.32 -0.21 -0.59
N ARG A 49 -48.46 0.34 -0.11
CA ARG A 49 -49.24 -0.27 0.98
C ARG A 49 -50.41 -1.13 0.47
N CYS A 50 -51.10 -0.69 -0.56
CA CYS A 50 -52.32 -1.39 -1.06
C CYS A 50 -52.27 -1.68 -2.57
N GLY A 51 -51.23 -1.30 -3.29
CA GLY A 51 -51.09 -1.54 -4.73
C GLY A 51 -51.95 -0.65 -5.62
N CYS A 52 -52.79 0.24 -5.09
CA CYS A 52 -53.65 1.12 -5.88
C CYS A 52 -52.86 2.34 -6.37
N GLN A 53 -53.30 2.90 -7.51
CA GLN A 53 -52.70 4.10 -8.09
C GLN A 53 -52.96 5.33 -7.20
N GLY A 54 -51.92 6.09 -6.94
CA GLY A 54 -51.96 7.37 -6.26
C GLY A 54 -52.04 8.55 -7.24
N VAL A 55 -52.34 9.70 -6.68
CA VAL A 55 -52.29 10.98 -7.44
C VAL A 55 -51.22 11.88 -6.88
N PRO A 56 -50.57 12.71 -7.74
CA PRO A 56 -49.64 13.72 -7.26
C PRO A 56 -50.35 14.63 -6.24
N ARG A 57 -49.68 14.85 -5.10
CA ARG A 57 -50.18 15.72 -4.02
C ARG A 57 -49.47 17.08 -4.05
N ASP A 58 -48.14 17.06 -3.99
CA ASP A 58 -47.24 18.21 -4.00
C ASP A 58 -45.82 17.77 -4.36
N THR A 59 -44.86 18.67 -4.26
CA THR A 59 -43.44 18.40 -4.49
C THR A 59 -42.61 18.84 -3.29
N VAL A 60 -41.45 18.19 -3.12
CA VAL A 60 -40.41 18.58 -2.18
C VAL A 60 -39.07 18.66 -2.88
N SER A 61 -38.21 19.54 -2.43
CA SER A 61 -36.83 19.65 -2.94
C SER A 61 -35.91 18.70 -2.18
N ARG A 62 -34.93 18.13 -2.88
CA ARG A 62 -33.78 17.40 -2.33
C ARG A 62 -32.51 17.87 -3.00
N GLU A 63 -31.54 18.29 -2.22
CA GLU A 63 -30.22 18.67 -2.71
C GLU A 63 -29.23 17.52 -2.59
N LEU A 64 -28.38 17.35 -3.64
CA LEU A 64 -27.31 16.38 -3.66
C LEU A 64 -26.05 17.04 -4.22
N ALA A 65 -24.92 16.88 -3.53
CA ALA A 65 -23.61 17.14 -4.11
C ALA A 65 -23.34 16.15 -5.25
N HIS A 66 -22.76 16.64 -6.33
CA HIS A 66 -22.51 15.84 -7.53
C HIS A 66 -21.04 15.96 -7.96
N GLU A 67 -20.62 15.18 -8.94
CA GLU A 67 -19.29 15.33 -9.51
C GLU A 67 -19.11 16.76 -10.05
N PRO A 68 -17.92 17.38 -9.85
CA PRO A 68 -17.70 18.75 -10.27
C PRO A 68 -17.61 18.87 -11.80
N PHE A 69 -18.14 19.94 -12.34
CA PHE A 69 -17.88 20.32 -13.73
C PHE A 69 -16.62 21.20 -13.82
N GLY A 70 -15.58 20.64 -14.41
CA GLY A 70 -14.24 21.21 -14.30
C GLY A 70 -13.79 21.19 -12.84
N TRP A 71 -13.40 22.33 -12.30
CA TRP A 71 -13.01 22.48 -10.89
C TRP A 71 -14.13 23.07 -10.01
N ARG A 72 -15.33 23.23 -10.56
CA ARG A 72 -16.44 23.87 -9.86
C ARG A 72 -17.35 22.85 -9.23
N PRO A 73 -17.57 22.88 -7.90
CA PRO A 73 -18.55 22.02 -7.23
C PRO A 73 -19.92 22.13 -7.88
N THR A 74 -20.63 21.02 -7.96
CA THR A 74 -21.94 20.96 -8.59
C THR A 74 -22.98 20.44 -7.62
N THR A 75 -24.12 21.12 -7.53
CA THR A 75 -25.28 20.75 -6.73
C THR A 75 -26.45 20.38 -7.64
N LEU A 76 -27.03 19.21 -7.42
CA LEU A 76 -28.30 18.83 -8.03
C LEU A 76 -29.43 19.22 -7.09
N VAL A 77 -30.41 19.99 -7.58
CA VAL A 77 -31.64 20.34 -6.87
C VAL A 77 -32.77 19.51 -7.48
N LEU A 78 -33.12 18.41 -6.85
CA LEU A 78 -34.12 17.47 -7.32
C LEU A 78 -35.51 17.91 -6.91
N THR A 79 -36.44 18.07 -7.86
CA THR A 79 -37.88 18.20 -7.62
C THR A 79 -38.47 16.78 -7.51
N VAL A 80 -38.83 16.38 -6.27
CA VAL A 80 -39.36 15.06 -5.94
C VAL A 80 -40.85 15.15 -5.70
N ARG A 81 -41.66 14.43 -6.47
CA ARG A 81 -43.11 14.38 -6.28
C ARG A 81 -43.48 13.62 -5.01
N ARG A 82 -44.52 14.07 -4.31
CA ARG A 82 -45.21 13.26 -3.32
C ARG A 82 -46.56 12.82 -3.87
N TYR A 83 -46.91 11.57 -3.62
CA TYR A 83 -48.15 10.97 -4.06
C TYR A 83 -49.03 10.67 -2.85
N ARG A 84 -50.36 10.64 -3.04
CA ARG A 84 -51.34 10.20 -2.10
C ARG A 84 -52.22 9.11 -2.74
N CYS A 85 -52.34 7.97 -2.05
CA CYS A 85 -53.25 6.90 -2.47
C CYS A 85 -54.70 7.36 -2.31
N LYS A 86 -55.50 7.10 -3.37
CA LYS A 86 -56.94 7.41 -3.30
C LYS A 86 -57.71 6.49 -2.34
N GLU A 87 -57.27 5.22 -2.23
CA GLU A 87 -57.95 4.20 -1.43
C GLU A 87 -57.53 4.22 0.07
N CYS A 88 -56.24 4.08 0.35
CA CYS A 88 -55.77 3.97 1.73
C CYS A 88 -55.17 5.25 2.31
N SER A 89 -55.24 6.36 1.59
CA SER A 89 -54.70 7.68 2.00
C SER A 89 -53.20 7.70 2.35
N HIS A 90 -52.46 6.61 2.10
CA HIS A 90 -51.02 6.57 2.30
C HIS A 90 -50.33 7.62 1.42
N VAL A 91 -49.31 8.28 2.00
CA VAL A 91 -48.50 9.29 1.30
C VAL A 91 -47.06 8.81 1.22
N TRP A 92 -46.46 8.93 0.02
CA TRP A 92 -45.05 8.56 -0.21
C TRP A 92 -44.35 9.57 -1.13
N ARG A 93 -43.04 9.53 -1.13
CA ARG A 93 -42.20 10.31 -2.04
C ARG A 93 -41.80 9.43 -3.22
N GLN A 94 -41.70 10.03 -4.39
CA GLN A 94 -41.09 9.42 -5.57
C GLN A 94 -39.71 8.85 -5.26
N ASP A 95 -39.40 7.71 -5.82
CA ASP A 95 -38.12 7.07 -5.60
C ASP A 95 -36.97 7.88 -6.24
N THR A 96 -35.92 8.09 -5.48
CA THR A 96 -34.68 8.77 -5.89
C THR A 96 -33.43 7.91 -5.67
N THR A 97 -33.61 6.60 -5.43
CA THR A 97 -32.52 5.69 -5.08
C THR A 97 -31.54 5.48 -6.22
N ALA A 98 -31.96 5.64 -7.46
CA ALA A 98 -31.06 5.67 -8.64
C ALA A 98 -30.05 6.83 -8.53
N ALA A 99 -30.47 8.01 -8.09
CA ALA A 99 -29.61 9.18 -7.94
C ALA A 99 -28.76 9.11 -6.67
N ALA A 100 -29.36 8.75 -5.53
CA ALA A 100 -28.66 8.62 -4.25
C ALA A 100 -29.46 7.80 -3.25
N PRO A 101 -28.83 7.03 -2.35
CA PRO A 101 -29.51 6.36 -1.24
C PRO A 101 -30.36 7.31 -0.39
N PRO A 102 -31.34 6.78 0.37
CA PRO A 102 -32.13 7.61 1.30
C PRO A 102 -31.22 8.39 2.25
N ARG A 103 -31.51 9.67 2.46
CA ARG A 103 -30.75 10.60 3.32
C ARG A 103 -29.30 10.87 2.90
N ALA A 104 -28.79 10.26 1.85
CA ALA A 104 -27.46 10.59 1.34
C ALA A 104 -27.41 12.05 0.86
N LYS A 105 -26.27 12.68 1.08
CA LYS A 105 -25.99 14.09 0.68
C LYS A 105 -25.22 14.17 -0.65
N ILE A 106 -24.67 13.04 -1.11
CA ILE A 106 -23.86 12.95 -2.32
C ILE A 106 -24.54 11.98 -3.28
N SER A 107 -24.58 12.33 -4.55
CA SER A 107 -25.10 11.46 -5.61
C SER A 107 -24.19 10.25 -5.84
N ARG A 108 -24.71 9.18 -6.46
CA ARG A 108 -23.90 8.00 -6.82
C ARG A 108 -22.74 8.37 -7.74
N ALA A 109 -22.94 9.27 -8.71
CA ALA A 109 -21.86 9.72 -9.57
C ALA A 109 -20.82 10.56 -8.79
N GLY A 110 -21.25 11.43 -7.87
CA GLY A 110 -20.33 12.16 -6.99
C GLY A 110 -19.51 11.22 -6.07
N LEU A 111 -20.12 10.14 -5.55
CA LEU A 111 -19.37 9.12 -4.78
C LEU A 111 -18.35 8.39 -5.65
N ARG A 112 -18.76 7.99 -6.86
CA ARG A 112 -17.85 7.35 -7.81
C ARG A 112 -16.70 8.27 -8.20
N TRP A 113 -16.99 9.54 -8.51
CA TRP A 113 -15.96 10.53 -8.78
C TRP A 113 -14.95 10.66 -7.64
N GLY A 114 -15.45 10.75 -6.39
CA GLY A 114 -14.59 10.84 -5.21
C GLY A 114 -13.73 9.58 -5.02
N LEU A 115 -14.30 8.39 -5.23
CA LEU A 115 -13.59 7.12 -5.10
C LEU A 115 -12.52 6.96 -6.21
N VAL A 116 -12.85 7.27 -7.45
CA VAL A 116 -11.90 7.29 -8.58
C VAL A 116 -10.80 8.31 -8.33
N GLY A 117 -11.16 9.51 -7.86
CA GLY A 117 -10.20 10.55 -7.50
C GLY A 117 -9.18 10.08 -6.47
N ILE A 118 -9.59 9.27 -5.48
CA ILE A 118 -8.71 8.69 -4.47
C ILE A 118 -7.85 7.57 -5.04
N VAL A 119 -8.46 6.58 -5.68
CA VAL A 119 -7.78 5.33 -6.08
C VAL A 119 -6.91 5.51 -7.32
N VAL A 120 -7.38 6.31 -8.30
CA VAL A 120 -6.71 6.51 -9.58
C VAL A 120 -5.94 7.83 -9.62
N GLY A 121 -6.56 8.91 -9.10
CA GLY A 121 -6.00 10.26 -9.13
C GLY A 121 -5.17 10.64 -7.91
N HIS A 122 -5.05 9.74 -6.90
CA HIS A 122 -4.32 9.97 -5.64
C HIS A 122 -4.72 11.28 -4.91
N LEU A 123 -5.99 11.69 -5.04
CA LEU A 123 -6.48 12.89 -4.37
C LEU A 123 -6.54 12.69 -2.85
N SER A 124 -6.23 13.76 -2.13
CA SER A 124 -6.52 13.79 -0.69
C SER A 124 -8.02 13.89 -0.44
N MET A 125 -8.51 13.41 0.71
CA MET A 125 -9.92 13.56 1.10
C MET A 125 -10.36 15.04 1.18
N ALA A 126 -9.44 15.93 1.52
CA ALA A 126 -9.72 17.38 1.53
C ALA A 126 -10.05 17.90 0.11
N ARG A 127 -9.29 17.45 -0.89
CA ARG A 127 -9.56 17.81 -2.30
C ARG A 127 -10.86 17.21 -2.83
N VAL A 128 -11.17 15.98 -2.41
CA VAL A 128 -12.47 15.37 -2.75
C VAL A 128 -13.63 16.14 -2.11
N ALA A 129 -13.51 16.51 -0.84
CA ALA A 129 -14.53 17.31 -0.15
C ALA A 129 -14.72 18.69 -0.80
N GLU A 130 -13.62 19.35 -1.15
CA GLU A 130 -13.61 20.65 -1.88
C GLU A 130 -14.30 20.51 -3.25
N GLY A 131 -13.92 19.50 -4.05
CA GLY A 131 -14.51 19.26 -5.37
C GLY A 131 -16.00 18.95 -5.31
N LEU A 132 -16.46 18.22 -4.29
CA LEU A 132 -17.87 17.93 -4.08
C LEU A 132 -18.65 19.07 -3.40
N GLY A 133 -17.98 20.10 -2.88
CA GLY A 133 -18.63 21.19 -2.15
C GLY A 133 -19.28 20.74 -0.84
N VAL A 134 -18.69 19.76 -0.14
CA VAL A 134 -19.23 19.23 1.12
C VAL A 134 -18.22 19.30 2.26
N ALA A 135 -18.70 19.18 3.50
CA ALA A 135 -17.82 19.08 4.67
C ALA A 135 -16.92 17.82 4.56
N TRP A 136 -15.69 17.94 5.05
CA TRP A 136 -14.69 16.87 5.03
C TRP A 136 -15.24 15.53 5.57
N ASN A 137 -15.93 15.55 6.74
CA ASN A 137 -16.51 14.34 7.31
C ASN A 137 -17.56 13.71 6.38
N THR A 138 -18.38 14.54 5.69
CA THR A 138 -19.40 14.03 4.76
C THR A 138 -18.74 13.29 3.58
N ALA A 139 -17.68 13.84 3.01
CA ALA A 139 -16.92 13.19 1.94
C ALA A 139 -16.23 11.93 2.47
N ASN A 140 -15.50 12.06 3.60
CA ASN A 140 -14.74 10.96 4.17
C ASN A 140 -15.62 9.74 4.47
N ASP A 141 -16.71 9.93 5.19
CA ASP A 141 -17.57 8.83 5.62
C ASP A 141 -18.26 8.16 4.42
N ALA A 142 -18.76 8.97 3.48
CA ALA A 142 -19.47 8.44 2.32
C ALA A 142 -18.53 7.70 1.34
N VAL A 143 -17.38 8.30 1.02
CA VAL A 143 -16.43 7.72 0.04
C VAL A 143 -15.72 6.51 0.62
N LEU A 144 -15.36 6.52 1.92
CA LEU A 144 -14.77 5.34 2.55
C LEU A 144 -15.77 4.20 2.69
N ALA A 145 -17.04 4.49 3.01
CA ALA A 145 -18.08 3.46 3.04
C ALA A 145 -18.28 2.82 1.67
N GLU A 146 -18.32 3.62 0.59
CA GLU A 146 -18.44 3.09 -0.76
C GLU A 146 -17.20 2.31 -1.20
N GLY A 147 -16.00 2.79 -0.85
CA GLY A 147 -14.75 2.08 -1.12
C GLY A 147 -14.65 0.74 -0.38
N ARG A 148 -15.12 0.66 0.86
CA ARG A 148 -15.22 -0.61 1.59
C ARG A 148 -16.16 -1.56 0.88
N ARG A 149 -17.38 -1.13 0.62
CA ARG A 149 -18.44 -1.94 -0.01
C ARG A 149 -18.06 -2.50 -1.38
N LEU A 150 -17.38 -1.71 -2.21
CA LEU A 150 -17.09 -2.08 -3.60
C LEU A 150 -15.76 -2.81 -3.78
N LEU A 151 -14.78 -2.54 -2.90
CA LEU A 151 -13.38 -2.88 -3.15
C LEU A 151 -12.75 -3.66 -2.00
N ILE A 152 -12.88 -3.17 -0.76
CA ILE A 152 -12.15 -3.72 0.38
C ILE A 152 -12.82 -4.98 0.92
N GLU A 153 -14.15 -4.98 0.97
CA GLU A 153 -14.98 -6.09 1.49
C GLU A 153 -15.35 -7.12 0.40
N ASP A 154 -14.75 -7.04 -0.78
CA ASP A 154 -14.91 -8.06 -1.81
C ASP A 154 -14.33 -9.40 -1.29
N PRO A 155 -15.17 -10.45 -1.16
CA PRO A 155 -14.74 -11.73 -0.63
C PRO A 155 -13.67 -12.41 -1.49
N THR A 156 -13.61 -12.11 -2.77
CA THR A 156 -12.63 -12.69 -3.72
C THR A 156 -11.26 -11.98 -3.68
N ARG A 157 -11.14 -10.92 -2.89
CA ARG A 157 -9.93 -10.07 -2.88
C ARG A 157 -8.66 -10.83 -2.50
N LEU A 158 -8.78 -11.90 -1.72
CA LEU A 158 -7.65 -12.72 -1.28
C LEU A 158 -7.43 -13.96 -2.13
N ASP A 159 -8.27 -14.19 -3.15
CA ASP A 159 -8.15 -15.38 -4.00
C ASP A 159 -6.85 -15.37 -4.80
N GLY A 160 -6.26 -16.55 -4.97
CA GLY A 160 -5.07 -16.77 -5.76
C GLY A 160 -3.77 -16.25 -5.15
N VAL A 161 -3.77 -15.76 -3.91
CA VAL A 161 -2.56 -15.36 -3.19
C VAL A 161 -1.74 -16.61 -2.83
N LYS A 162 -0.47 -16.63 -3.24
CA LYS A 162 0.49 -17.70 -3.00
C LYS A 162 1.79 -17.21 -2.37
N VAL A 163 2.13 -15.95 -2.58
CA VAL A 163 3.33 -15.33 -2.04
C VAL A 163 2.94 -14.10 -1.25
N VAL A 164 3.24 -14.13 0.04
CA VAL A 164 2.94 -13.04 0.97
C VAL A 164 4.22 -12.30 1.33
N GLY A 165 4.18 -10.98 1.31
CA GLY A 165 5.21 -10.12 1.91
C GLY A 165 4.70 -9.54 3.22
N VAL A 166 5.56 -9.45 4.23
CA VAL A 166 5.23 -8.84 5.52
C VAL A 166 6.34 -7.92 6.00
N ASP A 167 5.95 -6.75 6.51
CA ASP A 167 6.87 -5.74 7.03
C ASP A 167 6.19 -4.85 8.10
N GLU A 168 6.99 -4.09 8.85
CA GLU A 168 6.49 -3.07 9.75
C GLU A 168 6.44 -1.70 9.08
N HIS A 169 5.42 -0.89 9.43
CA HIS A 169 5.32 0.47 8.93
C HIS A 169 4.90 1.46 10.04
N VAL A 170 5.39 2.70 9.95
CA VAL A 170 5.05 3.78 10.89
C VAL A 170 3.88 4.57 10.33
N TRP A 171 2.67 4.32 10.81
CA TRP A 171 1.46 5.00 10.33
C TRP A 171 1.26 6.42 10.88
N ARG A 172 1.87 6.74 12.02
CA ARG A 172 1.86 8.11 12.56
C ARG A 172 3.15 8.42 13.34
N HIS A 173 3.59 9.67 13.29
CA HIS A 173 4.68 10.15 14.13
C HIS A 173 4.13 10.66 15.47
N THR A 174 4.31 9.89 16.51
CA THR A 174 3.95 10.24 17.87
C THR A 174 5.09 9.88 18.82
N ARG A 175 5.23 10.67 19.89
CA ARG A 175 6.18 10.35 20.97
C ARG A 175 5.65 9.27 21.91
N ARG A 176 4.33 9.11 22.01
CA ARG A 176 3.67 8.16 22.91
C ARG A 176 2.58 7.40 22.15
N GLY A 177 2.33 6.16 22.59
CA GLY A 177 1.33 5.27 22.02
C GLY A 177 1.80 4.52 20.77
N ASP A 178 0.93 3.64 20.26
CA ASP A 178 1.24 2.76 19.15
C ASP A 178 1.33 3.56 17.84
N LYS A 179 2.47 3.43 17.19
CA LYS A 179 2.81 4.09 15.93
C LYS A 179 3.10 3.13 14.80
N TYR A 180 3.13 1.85 15.11
CA TYR A 180 3.46 0.81 14.15
C TYR A 180 2.23 0.04 13.71
N VAL A 181 2.24 -0.38 12.48
CA VAL A 181 1.33 -1.36 11.89
C VAL A 181 2.15 -2.42 11.18
N THR A 182 1.60 -3.61 11.04
CA THR A 182 2.11 -4.67 10.17
C THR A 182 1.42 -4.54 8.82
N VAL A 183 2.21 -4.43 7.76
CA VAL A 183 1.77 -4.34 6.37
C VAL A 183 1.91 -5.70 5.73
N ILE A 184 0.86 -6.20 5.10
CA ILE A 184 0.79 -7.51 4.48
C ILE A 184 0.43 -7.31 3.01
N ILE A 185 1.24 -7.88 2.11
CA ILE A 185 1.08 -7.67 0.67
C ILE A 185 1.06 -8.99 -0.11
N ASP A 186 0.44 -8.94 -1.28
CA ASP A 186 0.48 -9.99 -2.29
C ASP A 186 1.68 -9.77 -3.22
N LEU A 187 2.62 -10.69 -3.18
CA LEU A 187 3.78 -10.75 -4.06
C LEU A 187 3.59 -11.74 -5.22
N THR A 188 2.47 -12.46 -5.27
CA THR A 188 2.19 -13.45 -6.30
C THR A 188 2.31 -12.88 -7.71
N PRO A 189 1.72 -11.70 -8.03
CA PRO A 189 1.83 -11.14 -9.36
C PRO A 189 3.28 -10.79 -9.75
N VAL A 190 4.11 -10.38 -8.78
CA VAL A 190 5.53 -10.06 -9.02
C VAL A 190 6.31 -11.32 -9.31
N ARG A 191 6.10 -12.40 -8.51
CA ARG A 191 6.74 -13.70 -8.75
C ARG A 191 6.39 -14.24 -10.13
N ASP A 192 5.13 -14.22 -10.47
CA ASP A 192 4.59 -14.83 -11.70
C ASP A 192 4.76 -13.92 -12.93
N GLY A 193 5.17 -12.66 -12.73
CA GLY A 193 5.34 -11.68 -13.82
C GLY A 193 4.02 -11.20 -14.42
N THR A 194 2.92 -11.30 -13.68
CA THR A 194 1.56 -10.95 -14.12
C THR A 194 1.14 -9.52 -13.74
N GLY A 195 1.88 -8.86 -12.85
CA GLY A 195 1.55 -7.50 -12.43
C GLY A 195 2.34 -7.02 -11.21
N PRO A 196 2.02 -5.84 -10.71
CA PRO A 196 2.61 -5.27 -9.51
C PRO A 196 2.08 -5.96 -8.24
N SER A 197 2.83 -5.82 -7.13
CA SER A 197 2.35 -6.17 -5.80
C SER A 197 1.18 -5.29 -5.38
N ARG A 198 0.34 -5.81 -4.48
CA ARG A 198 -0.80 -5.09 -3.91
C ARG A 198 -0.90 -5.29 -2.40
N LEU A 199 -1.46 -4.32 -1.71
CA LEU A 199 -1.73 -4.41 -0.28
C LEU A 199 -2.87 -5.41 -0.03
N LEU A 200 -2.62 -6.41 0.81
CA LEU A 200 -3.65 -7.31 1.32
C LEU A 200 -4.29 -6.74 2.58
N ASP A 201 -3.47 -6.29 3.54
CA ASP A 201 -3.99 -5.72 4.77
C ASP A 201 -2.96 -4.86 5.51
N VAL A 202 -3.48 -4.08 6.47
CA VAL A 202 -2.71 -3.32 7.44
C VAL A 202 -3.31 -3.59 8.82
N VAL A 203 -2.56 -4.26 9.68
CA VAL A 203 -3.01 -4.60 11.03
C VAL A 203 -2.26 -3.81 12.09
N GLU A 204 -2.93 -3.51 13.20
CA GLU A 204 -2.36 -2.73 14.30
C GLU A 204 -1.21 -3.47 14.99
N GLY A 205 -0.13 -2.75 15.28
CA GLY A 205 1.05 -3.27 15.95
C GLY A 205 2.09 -3.88 15.00
N ARG A 206 3.21 -4.31 15.58
CA ARG A 206 4.34 -4.95 14.88
C ARG A 206 4.82 -6.23 15.57
N SER A 207 3.95 -6.87 16.31
CA SER A 207 4.28 -8.05 17.10
C SER A 207 4.07 -9.34 16.30
N LYS A 208 4.73 -10.44 16.76
CA LYS A 208 4.40 -11.79 16.32
C LYS A 208 2.88 -12.03 16.34
N LYS A 209 2.22 -11.60 17.44
CA LYS A 209 0.79 -11.80 17.65
C LYS A 209 -0.06 -11.14 16.57
N ALA A 210 0.26 -9.92 16.18
CA ALA A 210 -0.50 -9.18 15.17
C ALA A 210 -0.54 -9.95 13.82
N PHE A 211 0.61 -10.43 13.36
CA PHE A 211 0.69 -11.20 12.12
C PHE A 211 0.09 -12.61 12.27
N LYS A 212 0.34 -13.27 13.41
CA LYS A 212 -0.23 -14.60 13.70
C LYS A 212 -1.75 -14.56 13.71
N ASP A 213 -2.36 -13.64 14.44
CA ASP A 213 -3.82 -13.51 14.52
C ASP A 213 -4.42 -13.24 13.13
N TRP A 214 -3.79 -12.37 12.34
CA TRP A 214 -4.23 -12.12 10.97
C TRP A 214 -4.20 -13.39 10.10
N LEU A 215 -3.15 -14.20 10.19
CA LEU A 215 -3.07 -15.48 9.47
C LEU A 215 -4.15 -16.48 9.96
N ALA A 216 -4.34 -16.58 11.26
CA ALA A 216 -5.31 -17.50 11.88
C ALA A 216 -6.77 -17.16 11.51
N GLU A 217 -7.08 -15.90 11.17
CA GLU A 217 -8.39 -15.49 10.66
C GLU A 217 -8.68 -15.97 9.23
N ARG A 218 -7.67 -16.43 8.50
CA ARG A 218 -7.85 -16.96 7.13
C ARG A 218 -8.32 -18.40 7.20
N ASP A 219 -9.15 -18.81 6.25
CA ASP A 219 -9.57 -20.20 6.18
C ASP A 219 -8.37 -21.13 5.89
N GLN A 220 -8.55 -22.43 6.19
CA GLN A 220 -7.47 -23.41 6.08
C GLN A 220 -7.02 -23.56 4.61
N ALA A 221 -7.96 -23.56 3.67
CA ALA A 221 -7.63 -23.72 2.25
C ALA A 221 -6.78 -22.57 1.71
N TRP A 222 -7.05 -21.34 2.17
CA TRP A 222 -6.21 -20.18 1.83
C TRP A 222 -4.80 -20.33 2.43
N ARG A 223 -4.71 -20.73 3.71
CA ARG A 223 -3.41 -20.92 4.38
C ARG A 223 -2.58 -22.01 3.73
N ASP A 224 -3.19 -23.14 3.37
CA ASP A 224 -2.55 -24.26 2.66
C ASP A 224 -2.09 -23.87 1.24
N GLY A 225 -2.71 -22.85 0.66
CA GLY A 225 -2.34 -22.29 -0.65
C GLY A 225 -1.10 -21.38 -0.63
N ILE A 226 -0.62 -20.95 0.54
CA ILE A 226 0.54 -20.06 0.63
C ILE A 226 1.84 -20.84 0.48
N GLU A 227 2.59 -20.55 -0.55
CA GLU A 227 3.85 -21.22 -0.90
C GLU A 227 5.07 -20.54 -0.28
N VAL A 228 5.05 -19.19 -0.19
CA VAL A 228 6.20 -18.39 0.25
C VAL A 228 5.75 -17.20 1.10
N VAL A 229 6.51 -16.94 2.17
CA VAL A 229 6.41 -15.69 2.94
C VAL A 229 7.75 -14.97 2.94
N ALA A 230 7.79 -13.80 2.28
CA ALA A 230 8.94 -12.90 2.26
C ALA A 230 8.87 -11.93 3.44
N MET A 231 9.98 -11.77 4.16
CA MET A 231 10.04 -10.95 5.37
C MET A 231 11.42 -10.35 5.59
N ASP A 232 11.49 -9.42 6.52
CA ASP A 232 12.74 -8.94 7.08
C ASP A 232 13.37 -9.93 8.08
N GLY A 233 14.36 -9.48 8.84
CA GLY A 233 15.03 -10.30 9.86
C GLY A 233 14.24 -10.52 11.14
N PHE A 234 13.03 -9.96 11.31
CA PHE A 234 12.28 -10.06 12.56
C PHE A 234 11.81 -11.48 12.85
N ALA A 235 12.30 -12.05 13.97
CA ALA A 235 12.01 -13.43 14.35
C ALA A 235 10.51 -13.68 14.63
N GLY A 236 9.77 -12.65 15.01
CA GLY A 236 8.34 -12.76 15.29
C GLY A 236 7.52 -13.15 14.06
N PHE A 237 7.83 -12.59 12.88
CA PHE A 237 7.16 -12.94 11.64
C PHE A 237 7.48 -14.38 11.22
N LYS A 238 8.76 -14.80 11.33
CA LYS A 238 9.13 -16.18 11.07
C LYS A 238 8.36 -17.16 11.93
N THR A 239 8.30 -16.89 13.24
CA THR A 239 7.62 -17.80 14.18
C THR A 239 6.11 -17.87 13.88
N ALA A 240 5.47 -16.72 13.59
CA ALA A 240 4.06 -16.68 13.20
C ALA A 240 3.81 -17.49 11.91
N THR A 241 4.68 -17.35 10.91
CA THR A 241 4.62 -18.14 9.66
C THR A 241 4.74 -19.62 9.94
N THR A 242 5.74 -20.06 10.71
CA THR A 242 5.94 -21.47 11.01
C THR A 242 4.76 -22.09 11.77
N GLU A 243 4.09 -21.32 12.63
CA GLU A 243 2.94 -21.79 13.40
C GLU A 243 1.65 -21.87 12.59
N GLU A 244 1.41 -20.91 11.68
CA GLU A 244 0.13 -20.80 10.95
C GLU A 244 0.21 -21.32 9.50
N LEU A 245 1.41 -21.36 8.91
CA LEU A 245 1.69 -21.78 7.53
C LEU A 245 2.86 -22.75 7.51
N PRO A 246 2.72 -23.97 8.07
CA PRO A 246 3.84 -24.90 8.28
C PRO A 246 4.53 -25.33 6.98
N ASP A 247 3.80 -25.37 5.87
CA ASP A 247 4.31 -25.79 4.55
C ASP A 247 4.90 -24.63 3.73
N ALA A 248 4.69 -23.38 4.16
CA ALA A 248 5.21 -22.21 3.45
C ALA A 248 6.71 -22.03 3.71
N VAL A 249 7.44 -21.72 2.65
CA VAL A 249 8.86 -21.38 2.75
C VAL A 249 9.04 -19.92 3.15
N THR A 250 9.78 -19.70 4.23
CA THR A 250 10.19 -18.35 4.62
C THR A 250 11.40 -17.89 3.80
N VAL A 251 11.31 -16.68 3.26
CA VAL A 251 12.41 -16.02 2.52
C VAL A 251 12.80 -14.76 3.27
N MET A 252 14.07 -14.70 3.68
CA MET A 252 14.61 -13.47 4.24
C MET A 252 15.08 -12.55 3.11
N ASP A 253 14.64 -11.30 3.15
CA ASP A 253 14.92 -10.33 2.10
C ASP A 253 16.42 -10.10 1.91
N PRO A 254 16.95 -10.20 0.67
CA PRO A 254 18.36 -10.00 0.38
C PRO A 254 18.92 -8.66 0.85
N PHE A 255 18.13 -7.58 0.73
CA PHE A 255 18.53 -6.26 1.19
C PHE A 255 18.81 -6.27 2.70
N HIS A 256 17.92 -6.90 3.48
CA HIS A 256 18.11 -7.06 4.93
C HIS A 256 19.30 -7.93 5.28
N VAL A 257 19.55 -9.02 4.53
CA VAL A 257 20.73 -9.88 4.73
C VAL A 257 22.02 -9.08 4.49
N ILE A 258 22.10 -8.36 3.38
CA ILE A 258 23.26 -7.51 3.05
C ILE A 258 23.41 -6.37 4.06
N ARG A 259 22.31 -5.79 4.53
CA ARG A 259 22.34 -4.77 5.59
C ARG A 259 22.96 -5.29 6.88
N LEU A 260 22.66 -6.52 7.31
CA LEU A 260 23.30 -7.13 8.49
C LEU A 260 24.83 -7.18 8.35
N ALA A 261 25.33 -7.55 7.16
CA ALA A 261 26.75 -7.55 6.89
C ALA A 261 27.35 -6.14 6.83
N GLY A 262 26.61 -5.18 6.27
CA GLY A 262 27.00 -3.77 6.26
C GLY A 262 27.05 -3.16 7.66
N ASP A 263 26.09 -3.50 8.53
CA ASP A 263 26.09 -3.08 9.93
C ASP A 263 27.28 -3.67 10.69
N ALA A 264 27.61 -4.95 10.46
CA ALA A 264 28.81 -5.60 11.03
C ALA A 264 30.11 -4.91 10.57
N LEU A 265 30.18 -4.55 9.28
CA LEU A 265 31.33 -3.79 8.73
C LEU A 265 31.45 -2.41 9.38
N ASP A 266 30.36 -1.70 9.58
CA ASP A 266 30.35 -0.39 10.22
C ASP A 266 30.68 -0.46 11.73
N GLU A 267 30.17 -1.50 12.44
CA GLU A 267 30.53 -1.78 13.83
C GLU A 267 32.04 -2.05 13.94
N CYS A 268 32.59 -2.95 13.10
CA CYS A 268 34.02 -3.25 13.06
C CYS A 268 34.87 -2.02 12.77
N ARG A 269 34.54 -1.26 11.73
CA ARG A 269 35.22 -0.03 11.37
C ARG A 269 35.28 0.97 12.53
N ARG A 270 34.16 1.18 13.25
CA ARG A 270 34.07 2.10 14.37
C ARG A 270 34.89 1.61 15.57
N ARG A 271 34.89 0.29 15.82
CA ARG A 271 35.69 -0.31 16.87
C ARG A 271 37.19 -0.14 16.60
N VAL A 272 37.66 -0.50 15.40
CA VAL A 272 39.06 -0.35 15.00
C VAL A 272 39.51 1.12 15.07
N GLN A 273 38.66 2.07 14.66
CA GLN A 273 38.99 3.50 14.82
C GLN A 273 39.07 3.93 16.28
N GLN A 274 38.21 3.40 17.15
CA GLN A 274 38.25 3.67 18.57
C GLN A 274 39.54 3.12 19.21
N GLU A 275 39.97 1.93 18.80
CA GLU A 275 41.23 1.30 19.27
C GLU A 275 42.48 2.08 18.81
N LEU A 276 42.48 2.53 17.54
CA LEU A 276 43.63 3.21 16.94
C LEU A 276 43.74 4.69 17.35
N HIS A 277 42.61 5.38 17.52
CA HIS A 277 42.58 6.84 17.63
C HIS A 277 41.85 7.38 18.87
N GLY A 278 41.29 6.51 19.72
CA GLY A 278 40.53 6.91 20.89
C GLY A 278 39.18 7.54 20.59
N HIS A 279 38.68 7.47 19.32
CA HIS A 279 37.38 7.98 18.93
C HIS A 279 36.77 7.18 17.73
N ARG A 280 35.46 7.30 17.50
CA ARG A 280 34.71 6.54 16.46
C ARG A 280 34.91 7.04 15.04
N GLY A 281 35.84 7.96 14.81
CA GLY A 281 36.17 8.51 13.50
C GLY A 281 35.85 9.99 13.34
N ARG A 282 36.79 10.73 12.74
CA ARG A 282 36.73 12.17 12.44
C ARG A 282 37.09 12.43 11.00
N LYS A 283 36.72 13.60 10.47
CA LYS A 283 37.16 14.06 9.16
C LYS A 283 38.71 14.02 9.09
N GLY A 284 39.26 13.31 8.14
CA GLY A 284 40.70 13.09 7.98
C GLY A 284 41.16 11.68 8.33
N ASP A 285 40.45 10.93 9.18
CA ASP A 285 40.80 9.53 9.41
C ASP A 285 40.57 8.67 8.17
N PRO A 286 41.50 7.80 7.76
CA PRO A 286 41.40 7.01 6.55
C PRO A 286 40.12 6.16 6.49
N LEU A 287 39.83 5.40 7.58
CA LEU A 287 38.61 4.55 7.65
C LEU A 287 37.31 5.38 7.69
N TYR A 288 37.30 6.56 8.36
CA TYR A 288 36.13 7.43 8.33
C TYR A 288 35.87 8.00 6.94
N THR A 289 36.93 8.39 6.23
CA THR A 289 36.86 8.92 4.87
C THR A 289 36.38 7.85 3.88
N ALA A 290 36.78 6.58 4.07
CA ALA A 290 36.42 5.44 3.24
C ALA A 290 35.01 4.88 3.52
N ARG A 291 34.32 5.31 4.59
CA ARG A 291 33.05 4.70 5.06
C ARG A 291 31.97 4.47 4.01
N ARG A 292 31.83 5.38 3.03
CA ARG A 292 30.87 5.21 1.92
C ARG A 292 31.38 4.24 0.86
N THR A 293 32.67 4.32 0.55
CA THR A 293 33.32 3.41 -0.41
C THR A 293 33.26 1.96 0.06
N LEU A 294 33.41 1.71 1.37
CA LEU A 294 33.29 0.37 1.95
C LEU A 294 31.91 -0.26 1.79
N HIS A 295 30.84 0.54 1.71
CA HIS A 295 29.48 0.05 1.44
C HIS A 295 29.14 -0.10 -0.05
N THR A 296 30.03 0.32 -0.96
CA THR A 296 29.83 0.15 -2.38
C THR A 296 30.21 -1.28 -2.79
N GLY A 297 29.37 -1.93 -3.63
CA GLY A 297 29.74 -3.23 -4.21
C GLY A 297 31.03 -3.13 -5.00
N ALA A 298 31.90 -4.12 -4.89
CA ALA A 298 33.22 -4.09 -5.51
C ALA A 298 33.15 -3.88 -7.03
N ASP A 299 32.15 -4.45 -7.67
CA ASP A 299 31.83 -4.33 -9.10
C ASP A 299 31.39 -2.91 -9.54
N LEU A 300 31.05 -2.03 -8.60
CA LEU A 300 30.61 -0.66 -8.84
C LEU A 300 31.65 0.39 -8.41
N LEU A 301 32.80 -0.04 -7.90
CA LEU A 301 33.89 0.85 -7.51
C LEU A 301 34.59 1.43 -8.74
N THR A 302 34.90 2.71 -8.69
CA THR A 302 35.81 3.34 -9.70
C THR A 302 37.27 2.97 -9.39
N ASP A 303 38.15 3.05 -10.39
CA ASP A 303 39.60 2.77 -10.25
C ASP A 303 40.21 3.56 -9.07
N ARG A 304 39.86 4.85 -8.93
CA ARG A 304 40.31 5.69 -7.80
C ARG A 304 39.82 5.21 -6.46
N GLN A 305 38.65 4.58 -6.40
CA GLN A 305 38.11 4.02 -5.16
C GLN A 305 38.81 2.70 -4.83
N HIS A 306 39.11 1.88 -5.83
CA HIS A 306 39.96 0.67 -5.67
C HIS A 306 41.33 1.04 -5.13
N GLU A 307 42.07 1.93 -5.80
CA GLU A 307 43.38 2.38 -5.33
C GLU A 307 43.36 2.94 -3.88
N ARG A 308 42.27 3.60 -3.52
CA ARG A 308 42.11 4.11 -2.13
C ARG A 308 41.93 2.98 -1.13
N LEU A 309 41.15 1.95 -1.47
CA LEU A 309 40.95 0.78 -0.61
C LEU A 309 42.23 -0.04 -0.49
N ASP A 310 42.95 -0.23 -1.61
CA ASP A 310 44.26 -0.92 -1.62
C ASP A 310 45.26 -0.24 -0.69
N LYS A 311 45.36 1.10 -0.76
CA LYS A 311 46.19 1.88 0.16
C LYS A 311 45.73 1.80 1.61
N LEU A 312 44.39 1.72 1.84
CA LEU A 312 43.81 1.61 3.15
C LEU A 312 44.13 0.25 3.80
N PHE A 313 44.14 -0.82 3.01
CA PHE A 313 44.36 -2.18 3.46
C PHE A 313 45.84 -2.67 3.32
N ALA A 314 46.72 -1.85 2.75
CA ALA A 314 48.14 -2.20 2.57
C ALA A 314 48.91 -2.44 3.90
N GLY A 315 48.32 -2.14 5.05
CA GLY A 315 48.96 -2.33 6.35
C GLY A 315 48.08 -3.08 7.35
N ASP A 316 48.70 -3.79 8.29
CA ASP A 316 48.03 -4.68 9.24
C ASP A 316 47.04 -3.98 10.17
N ARG A 317 47.09 -2.65 10.25
CA ARG A 317 46.22 -1.84 11.15
C ARG A 317 44.76 -1.98 10.87
N HIS A 318 44.37 -2.29 9.63
CA HIS A 318 42.98 -2.35 9.16
C HIS A 318 42.54 -3.76 8.74
N VAL A 319 43.35 -4.79 9.00
CA VAL A 319 43.07 -6.17 8.56
C VAL A 319 41.70 -6.70 9.01
N GLN A 320 41.24 -6.28 10.20
CA GLN A 320 39.90 -6.69 10.67
C GLN A 320 38.77 -6.08 9.82
N VAL A 321 38.93 -4.82 9.41
CA VAL A 321 37.98 -4.13 8.53
C VAL A 321 38.03 -4.73 7.12
N GLU A 322 39.24 -5.06 6.62
CA GLU A 322 39.42 -5.71 5.33
C GLU A 322 38.73 -7.08 5.28
N CYS A 323 38.98 -7.94 6.28
CA CYS A 323 38.33 -9.24 6.39
C CYS A 323 36.78 -9.12 6.43
N THR A 324 36.27 -8.15 7.19
CA THR A 324 34.83 -7.91 7.31
C THR A 324 34.26 -7.39 5.99
N TRP A 325 34.97 -6.50 5.30
CA TRP A 325 34.63 -6.00 3.98
C TRP A 325 34.63 -7.13 2.93
N GLY A 326 35.60 -8.03 2.97
CA GLY A 326 35.65 -9.21 2.09
C GLY A 326 34.42 -10.09 2.23
N ILE A 327 33.96 -10.38 3.45
CA ILE A 327 32.71 -11.13 3.67
C ILE A 327 31.50 -10.36 3.14
N TYR A 328 31.40 -9.06 3.40
CA TYR A 328 30.33 -8.19 2.88
C TYR A 328 30.27 -8.24 1.33
N GLN A 329 31.41 -8.14 0.66
CA GLN A 329 31.50 -8.22 -0.81
C GLN A 329 31.12 -9.60 -1.35
N ARG A 330 31.55 -10.68 -0.71
CA ARG A 330 31.17 -12.05 -1.09
C ARG A 330 29.66 -12.27 -0.99
N MET A 331 29.01 -11.74 0.03
CA MET A 331 27.55 -11.83 0.17
C MET A 331 26.83 -11.04 -0.94
N ILE A 332 27.34 -9.87 -1.33
CA ILE A 332 26.82 -9.10 -2.47
C ILE A 332 26.99 -9.90 -3.76
N SER A 333 28.19 -10.44 -4.01
CA SER A 333 28.50 -11.27 -5.18
C SER A 333 27.56 -12.47 -5.30
N ALA A 334 27.34 -13.19 -4.19
CA ALA A 334 26.45 -14.34 -4.16
C ALA A 334 25.01 -14.00 -4.59
N TYR A 335 24.44 -12.90 -4.10
CA TYR A 335 23.09 -12.47 -4.50
C TYR A 335 23.00 -11.88 -5.91
N ARG A 336 24.09 -11.32 -6.43
CA ARG A 336 24.17 -10.76 -7.79
C ARG A 336 24.65 -11.78 -8.82
N HIS A 337 25.03 -12.98 -8.41
CA HIS A 337 25.55 -13.97 -9.32
C HIS A 337 24.53 -14.30 -10.43
N PRO A 338 24.92 -14.26 -11.72
CA PRO A 338 24.00 -14.53 -12.82
C PRO A 338 23.46 -15.96 -12.81
N ASP A 339 24.28 -16.93 -12.39
CA ASP A 339 23.84 -18.28 -12.06
C ASP A 339 23.48 -18.36 -10.57
N ARG A 340 22.19 -18.54 -10.30
CA ARG A 340 21.66 -18.57 -8.94
C ARG A 340 22.13 -19.80 -8.16
N ALA A 341 22.38 -20.94 -8.81
CA ALA A 341 22.89 -22.13 -8.17
C ALA A 341 24.33 -21.89 -7.67
N ALA A 342 25.17 -21.26 -8.49
CA ALA A 342 26.51 -20.84 -8.10
C ALA A 342 26.48 -19.78 -6.98
N GLY A 343 25.58 -18.81 -7.07
CA GLY A 343 25.36 -17.81 -6.00
C GLY A 343 24.93 -18.45 -4.69
N ARG A 344 24.09 -19.49 -4.74
CA ARG A 344 23.70 -20.27 -3.57
C ARG A 344 24.88 -21.01 -2.93
N VAL A 345 25.74 -21.62 -3.73
CA VAL A 345 26.95 -22.29 -3.25
C VAL A 345 27.88 -21.28 -2.59
N GLU A 346 28.09 -20.12 -3.20
CA GLU A 346 28.90 -19.06 -2.61
C GLU A 346 28.33 -18.53 -1.28
N MET A 347 27.02 -18.28 -1.20
CA MET A 347 26.38 -17.86 0.04
C MET A 347 26.46 -18.94 1.12
N SER A 348 26.25 -20.22 0.79
CA SER A 348 26.43 -21.33 1.73
C SER A 348 27.86 -21.37 2.26
N SER A 349 28.86 -21.27 1.38
CA SER A 349 30.27 -21.22 1.78
C SER A 349 30.60 -20.05 2.73
N VAL A 350 29.96 -18.90 2.51
CA VAL A 350 30.11 -17.74 3.46
C VAL A 350 29.50 -18.06 4.81
N ILE A 351 28.31 -18.65 4.85
CA ILE A 351 27.63 -19.04 6.09
C ILE A 351 28.47 -20.06 6.86
N ASP A 352 28.98 -21.09 6.19
CA ASP A 352 29.79 -22.16 6.79
C ASP A 352 31.12 -21.59 7.34
N ALA A 353 31.81 -20.75 6.58
CA ALA A 353 33.02 -20.07 7.03
C ALA A 353 32.80 -19.19 8.28
N LEU A 354 31.64 -18.57 8.38
CA LEU A 354 31.28 -17.75 9.54
C LEU A 354 30.79 -18.60 10.75
N ALA A 355 30.37 -19.84 10.53
CA ALA A 355 29.99 -20.75 11.61
C ALA A 355 31.20 -21.33 12.34
N ASP A 356 32.24 -21.74 11.58
CA ASP A 356 33.28 -22.65 12.10
C ASP A 356 34.62 -21.96 12.43
N SER A 357 35.00 -20.89 11.72
CA SER A 357 36.40 -20.47 11.66
C SER A 357 36.65 -18.96 11.87
N VAL A 358 35.78 -18.26 12.59
CA VAL A 358 35.96 -16.81 12.79
C VAL A 358 36.91 -16.53 13.96
N PRO A 359 38.08 -15.86 13.75
CA PRO A 359 38.98 -15.45 14.80
C PRO A 359 38.32 -14.62 15.89
N GLU A 360 38.83 -14.70 17.13
CA GLU A 360 38.26 -13.95 18.27
C GLU A 360 38.26 -12.42 18.06
N ALA A 361 39.26 -11.91 17.35
CA ALA A 361 39.36 -10.50 17.05
C ALA A 361 38.25 -9.95 16.12
N LEU A 362 37.52 -10.82 15.42
CA LEU A 362 36.44 -10.46 14.48
C LEU A 362 35.06 -10.65 15.14
N VAL A 363 34.81 -9.93 16.23
CA VAL A 363 33.61 -10.05 17.08
C VAL A 363 32.33 -9.85 16.27
N GLU A 364 32.35 -8.90 15.35
CA GLU A 364 31.20 -8.53 14.51
C GLU A 364 30.84 -9.65 13.52
N LEU A 365 31.86 -10.27 12.92
CA LEU A 365 31.65 -11.42 12.02
C LEU A 365 31.15 -12.66 12.79
N ARG A 366 31.60 -12.87 14.03
CA ARG A 366 31.05 -13.97 14.88
C ARG A 366 29.57 -13.73 15.19
N LYS A 367 29.18 -12.47 15.44
CA LYS A 367 27.77 -12.09 15.66
C LYS A 367 26.93 -12.30 14.39
N LEU A 368 27.44 -11.86 13.24
CA LEU A 368 26.82 -12.06 11.94
C LEU A 368 26.66 -13.56 11.63
N GLY A 369 27.74 -14.35 11.81
CA GLY A 369 27.75 -15.80 11.58
C GLY A 369 26.64 -16.51 12.36
N ARG A 370 26.51 -16.26 13.67
CA ARG A 370 25.42 -16.83 14.48
C ARG A 370 24.03 -16.50 13.94
N THR A 371 23.84 -15.30 13.41
CA THR A 371 22.56 -14.90 12.84
C THR A 371 22.30 -15.61 11.53
N LEU A 372 23.28 -15.64 10.63
CA LEU A 372 23.16 -16.28 9.31
C LEU A 372 23.00 -17.80 9.43
N THR A 373 23.77 -18.47 10.31
CA THR A 373 23.64 -19.92 10.54
C THR A 373 22.24 -20.30 11.01
N ARG A 374 21.69 -19.54 11.99
CA ARG A 374 20.32 -19.77 12.49
C ARG A 374 19.25 -19.56 11.43
N ARG A 375 19.51 -18.70 10.46
CA ARG A 375 18.57 -18.30 9.40
C ARG A 375 19.01 -18.81 8.01
N ALA A 376 19.94 -19.79 7.95
CA ALA A 376 20.53 -20.25 6.70
C ALA A 376 19.48 -20.67 5.65
N CYS A 377 18.47 -21.43 6.08
CA CYS A 377 17.38 -21.85 5.18
C CYS A 377 16.65 -20.64 4.57
N ASP A 378 16.36 -19.62 5.39
CA ASP A 378 15.62 -18.42 4.93
C ASP A 378 16.46 -17.54 4.00
N VAL A 379 17.78 -17.44 4.26
CA VAL A 379 18.75 -16.69 3.47
C VAL A 379 18.97 -17.34 2.10
N LEU A 380 19.13 -18.65 2.08
CA LEU A 380 19.35 -19.45 0.86
C LEU A 380 18.07 -19.59 0.03
N ALA A 381 16.89 -19.59 0.66
CA ALA A 381 15.61 -19.76 -0.01
C ALA A 381 15.35 -18.69 -1.09
N TYR A 382 15.87 -17.47 -0.95
CA TYR A 382 15.77 -16.46 -2.01
C TYR A 382 16.48 -16.89 -3.31
N LEU A 383 17.63 -17.58 -3.18
CA LEU A 383 18.38 -18.05 -4.35
C LEU A 383 17.68 -19.21 -5.06
N ASP A 384 16.93 -20.02 -4.31
CA ASP A 384 16.12 -21.11 -4.85
C ASP A 384 14.79 -20.63 -5.44
N ARG A 385 14.28 -19.46 -4.98
CA ARG A 385 12.97 -18.88 -5.36
C ARG A 385 13.12 -17.46 -5.92
N PRO A 386 13.33 -17.31 -7.22
CA PRO A 386 13.47 -15.99 -7.84
C PRO A 386 12.22 -15.11 -7.66
N ARG A 387 12.42 -13.79 -7.63
CA ARG A 387 11.36 -12.78 -7.53
C ARG A 387 10.51 -12.83 -6.24
N THR A 388 11.08 -13.35 -5.16
CA THR A 388 10.43 -13.43 -3.85
C THR A 388 11.09 -12.49 -2.82
N SER A 389 11.73 -11.41 -3.26
CA SER A 389 12.25 -10.39 -2.35
C SER A 389 11.12 -9.57 -1.72
N ASN A 390 11.40 -8.98 -0.56
CA ASN A 390 10.47 -8.07 0.11
C ASN A 390 10.57 -6.62 -0.42
N GLY A 391 11.39 -6.36 -1.45
CA GLY A 391 11.54 -5.04 -2.06
C GLY A 391 10.22 -4.37 -2.51
N PRO A 392 9.25 -5.12 -3.11
CA PRO A 392 7.94 -4.55 -3.40
C PRO A 392 7.15 -4.10 -2.17
N THR A 393 7.38 -4.69 -0.99
CA THR A 393 6.78 -4.24 0.28
C THR A 393 7.32 -2.87 0.67
N GLU A 394 8.62 -2.62 0.48
CA GLU A 394 9.21 -1.29 0.68
C GLU A 394 8.58 -0.25 -0.26
N ALA A 395 8.29 -0.61 -1.51
CA ALA A 395 7.61 0.26 -2.46
C ALA A 395 6.17 0.59 -2.01
N VAL A 396 5.43 -0.39 -1.46
CA VAL A 396 4.11 -0.16 -0.86
C VAL A 396 4.26 0.73 0.38
N ASN A 397 5.21 0.48 1.28
CA ASN A 397 5.51 1.33 2.43
C ASN A 397 5.82 2.78 2.02
N GLY A 398 6.53 2.98 0.91
CA GLY A 398 6.78 4.30 0.33
C GLY A 398 5.49 5.02 -0.11
N ARG A 399 4.53 4.30 -0.70
CA ARG A 399 3.20 4.85 -1.04
C ARG A 399 2.41 5.21 0.21
N LEU A 400 2.45 4.37 1.24
CA LEU A 400 1.78 4.65 2.53
C LEU A 400 2.38 5.86 3.23
N GLU A 401 3.70 6.07 3.13
CA GLU A 401 4.38 7.27 3.61
C GLU A 401 3.90 8.52 2.86
N HIS A 402 3.80 8.43 1.52
CA HIS A 402 3.26 9.51 0.69
C HIS A 402 1.80 9.82 1.04
N LEU A 403 0.94 8.79 1.20
CA LEU A 403 -0.44 8.94 1.65
C LEU A 403 -0.52 9.69 2.98
N ARG A 404 0.34 9.33 3.93
CA ARG A 404 0.42 10.01 5.23
C ARG A 404 0.80 11.49 5.08
N GLY A 405 1.77 11.79 4.22
CA GLY A 405 2.20 13.15 3.90
C GLY A 405 1.08 14.00 3.27
N LEU A 406 0.37 13.46 2.27
CA LEU A 406 -0.76 14.13 1.61
C LEU A 406 -1.92 14.45 2.57
N ALA A 407 -2.15 13.59 3.56
CA ALA A 407 -3.20 13.77 4.55
C ALA A 407 -2.75 14.66 5.74
N LEU A 408 -1.52 15.17 5.74
CA LEU A 408 -0.89 15.87 6.87
C LEU A 408 -0.95 15.04 8.17
N GLY A 409 -0.87 13.72 8.03
CA GLY A 409 -0.99 12.74 9.11
C GLY A 409 -2.41 12.22 9.33
N PHE A 410 -2.50 11.13 10.08
CA PHE A 410 -3.75 10.49 10.47
C PHE A 410 -3.92 10.50 11.99
N ARG A 411 -5.14 10.76 12.46
CA ARG A 411 -5.51 10.69 13.89
C ARG A 411 -6.20 9.38 14.24
N ASN A 412 -6.82 8.74 13.25
CA ASN A 412 -7.64 7.53 13.41
C ASN A 412 -7.04 6.40 12.56
N LEU A 413 -6.72 5.29 13.21
CA LEU A 413 -6.11 4.12 12.56
C LEU A 413 -7.07 3.46 11.56
N THR A 414 -8.37 3.37 11.89
CA THR A 414 -9.36 2.77 10.98
C THR A 414 -9.47 3.55 9.66
N ASN A 415 -9.42 4.88 9.72
CA ASN A 415 -9.39 5.71 8.51
C ASN A 415 -8.07 5.54 7.75
N TYR A 416 -6.95 5.42 8.46
CA TYR A 416 -5.65 5.14 7.83
C TYR A 416 -5.68 3.82 7.08
N ILE A 417 -6.14 2.74 7.72
CA ILE A 417 -6.23 1.40 7.12
C ILE A 417 -7.10 1.44 5.85
N ALA A 418 -8.31 2.00 5.94
CA ALA A 418 -9.19 2.11 4.77
C ALA A 418 -8.55 2.91 3.62
N ARG A 419 -7.87 4.02 3.94
CA ARG A 419 -7.13 4.82 2.95
C ARG A 419 -5.93 4.08 2.38
N ALA A 420 -5.20 3.33 3.19
CA ALA A 420 -4.08 2.48 2.76
C ALA A 420 -4.54 1.42 1.75
N HIS A 421 -5.66 0.76 2.02
CA HIS A 421 -6.27 -0.17 1.07
C HIS A 421 -6.61 0.51 -0.26
N LEU A 422 -7.29 1.65 -0.23
CA LEU A 422 -7.68 2.37 -1.45
C LEU A 422 -6.46 2.85 -2.25
N GLU A 423 -5.37 3.20 -1.57
CA GLU A 423 -4.12 3.68 -2.19
C GLU A 423 -3.30 2.56 -2.83
N ALA A 424 -3.18 1.41 -2.15
CA ALA A 424 -2.23 0.37 -2.50
C ALA A 424 -2.85 -1.02 -2.74
N GLY A 425 -4.16 -1.18 -2.60
CA GLY A 425 -4.87 -2.46 -2.73
C GLY A 425 -5.01 -3.00 -4.16
N GLY A 426 -4.50 -2.27 -5.17
CA GLY A 426 -4.56 -2.72 -6.57
C GLY A 426 -5.93 -2.51 -7.24
N PHE A 427 -6.75 -1.61 -6.74
CA PHE A 427 -8.14 -1.43 -7.19
C PHE A 427 -8.34 -0.59 -8.46
N ARG A 428 -7.27 -0.05 -9.03
CA ARG A 428 -7.35 0.80 -10.23
C ARG A 428 -8.09 0.12 -11.41
N PRO A 429 -7.84 -1.15 -11.76
CA PRO A 429 -8.55 -1.82 -12.85
C PRO A 429 -10.05 -1.98 -12.63
N HIS A 430 -10.50 -2.10 -11.36
CA HIS A 430 -11.92 -2.24 -11.03
C HIS A 430 -12.72 -0.94 -11.23
N LEU A 431 -12.06 0.21 -11.12
CA LEU A 431 -12.67 1.52 -11.27
C LEU A 431 -12.46 2.13 -12.65
N HIS A 432 -11.41 1.76 -13.32
CA HIS A 432 -11.00 2.30 -14.61
C HIS A 432 -10.46 1.18 -15.52
N PRO A 433 -11.34 0.27 -15.97
CA PRO A 433 -10.93 -0.91 -16.73
C PRO A 433 -10.31 -0.58 -18.10
N GLU A 434 -10.47 0.64 -18.61
CA GLU A 434 -9.95 1.08 -19.91
C GLU A 434 -8.59 1.81 -19.81
N LEU A 435 -8.01 1.90 -18.63
CA LEU A 435 -6.65 2.39 -18.36
C LEU A 435 -5.77 1.19 -17.97
#